data_072a684e3e1c8109739f22849be7c398
#
_entry.id   072a684e3e1c8109739f22849be7c398
#
_cell.length_a   1.000
_cell.length_b   1.000
_cell.length_c   1.000
_cell.angle_alpha   90.00
_cell.angle_beta   90.00
_cell.angle_gamma   90.00
#
_symmetry.space_group_name_H-M   'P 1'
#
loop_
_entity.id
_entity.type
_entity.pdbx_description
1 polymer ?
#
loop_
_entity_poly.entity_id
_entity_poly.type
_entity_poly.pdbx_seq_one_letter_code
_entity_poly.pdbx_strand_id
1 'polypeptide(L)'
;MKLTCKIFILVVASLLAVGATSCRKRSINGDLDGMWQVMSIEYNDGTVETPEATYYCLFLHTFNLQRKGARIAGNMIYDDDMLKLEAPYAKAEDLKPWGMDNTVTTFRILYLTGSRMTLESDYAHIEFRKF
;
A
#
# COMPACT_ATOMS: atom_id res chain seq x y z
N MET A 1 -1.31 -43.52 -34.15
CA MET A 1 -0.15 -42.61 -33.99
C MET A 1 -0.51 -41.12 -34.03
N LYS A 2 -1.29 -40.67 -35.00
CA LYS A 2 -1.66 -39.24 -35.08
C LYS A 2 -2.61 -38.77 -33.95
N LEU A 3 -3.43 -39.64 -33.40
CA LEU A 3 -4.38 -39.29 -32.30
C LEU A 3 -3.67 -39.10 -30.96
N THR A 4 -2.66 -39.90 -30.66
CA THR A 4 -1.89 -39.84 -29.41
C THR A 4 -1.03 -38.58 -29.32
N CYS A 5 -0.47 -38.11 -30.42
CA CYS A 5 0.25 -36.83 -30.46
C CYS A 5 -0.66 -35.63 -30.25
N LYS A 6 -1.87 -35.63 -30.81
CA LYS A 6 -2.84 -34.55 -30.61
C LYS A 6 -3.34 -34.47 -29.16
N ILE A 7 -3.57 -35.60 -28.52
CA ILE A 7 -3.99 -35.66 -27.09
C ILE A 7 -2.86 -35.17 -26.21
N PHE A 8 -1.61 -35.53 -26.51
CA PHE A 8 -0.43 -35.08 -25.74
C PHE A 8 -0.24 -33.57 -25.83
N ILE A 9 -0.41 -32.98 -27.02
CA ILE A 9 -0.30 -31.53 -27.20
C ILE A 9 -1.42 -30.78 -26.45
N LEU A 10 -2.65 -31.29 -26.42
CA LEU A 10 -3.77 -30.71 -25.68
C LEU A 10 -3.54 -30.75 -24.16
N VAL A 11 -2.98 -31.83 -23.63
CA VAL A 11 -2.67 -31.97 -22.20
C VAL A 11 -1.56 -31.00 -21.78
N VAL A 12 -0.51 -30.85 -22.59
CA VAL A 12 0.57 -29.90 -22.33
C VAL A 12 0.08 -28.46 -22.39
N ALA A 13 -0.79 -28.13 -23.33
CA ALA A 13 -1.37 -26.77 -23.45
C ALA A 13 -2.27 -26.44 -22.25
N SER A 14 -3.05 -27.39 -21.73
CA SER A 14 -3.88 -27.17 -20.55
C SER A 14 -3.08 -27.00 -19.26
N LEU A 15 -1.97 -27.72 -19.12
CA LEU A 15 -1.04 -27.57 -17.99
C LEU A 15 -0.34 -26.21 -18.00
N LEU A 16 0.03 -25.69 -19.17
CA LEU A 16 0.63 -24.35 -19.30
C LEU A 16 -0.38 -23.25 -18.95
N ALA A 17 -1.64 -23.39 -19.34
CA ALA A 17 -2.69 -22.43 -19.01
C ALA A 17 -2.97 -22.35 -17.51
N VAL A 18 -2.97 -23.47 -16.79
CA VAL A 18 -3.15 -23.52 -15.33
C VAL A 18 -1.92 -22.91 -14.61
N GLY A 19 -0.70 -23.15 -15.10
CA GLY A 19 0.52 -22.54 -14.57
C GLY A 19 0.54 -21.02 -14.71
N ALA A 20 0.04 -20.47 -15.82
CA ALA A 20 -0.03 -19.03 -16.07
C ALA A 20 -1.04 -18.32 -15.15
N THR A 21 -2.16 -18.96 -14.81
CA THR A 21 -3.17 -18.39 -13.90
C THR A 21 -2.75 -18.42 -12.43
N SER A 22 -1.93 -19.38 -11.99
CA SER A 22 -1.47 -19.46 -10.61
C SER A 22 -0.42 -18.41 -10.24
N CYS A 23 0.28 -17.80 -11.22
CA CYS A 23 1.28 -16.75 -11.00
C CYS A 23 0.69 -15.36 -10.78
N ARG A 24 -0.63 -15.17 -10.89
CA ARG A 24 -1.32 -13.88 -10.76
C ARG A 24 -2.13 -13.76 -9.47
N LYS A 25 -1.60 -14.25 -8.35
CA LYS A 25 -2.25 -14.04 -7.06
C LYS A 25 -2.20 -12.55 -6.71
N ARG A 26 -3.37 -11.91 -6.62
CA ARG A 26 -3.48 -10.57 -6.09
C ARG A 26 -3.21 -10.59 -4.58
N SER A 27 -2.60 -9.53 -4.06
CA SER A 27 -2.51 -9.29 -2.63
C SER A 27 -3.92 -9.28 -2.01
N ILE A 28 -4.03 -9.73 -0.76
CA ILE A 28 -5.28 -9.71 0.00
C ILE A 28 -5.88 -8.30 0.10
N ASN A 29 -5.04 -7.26 0.09
CA ASN A 29 -5.47 -5.86 0.14
C ASN A 29 -5.58 -5.21 -1.26
N GLY A 30 -5.47 -5.99 -2.33
CA GLY A 30 -5.57 -5.48 -3.70
C GLY A 30 -4.50 -4.44 -4.01
N ASP A 31 -4.93 -3.26 -4.47
CA ASP A 31 -4.03 -2.18 -4.87
C ASP A 31 -3.37 -1.46 -3.68
N LEU A 32 -3.84 -1.67 -2.46
CA LEU A 32 -3.31 -0.97 -1.28
C LEU A 32 -1.89 -1.40 -0.93
N ASP A 33 -1.57 -2.69 -1.02
CA ASP A 33 -0.25 -3.19 -0.67
C ASP A 33 0.81 -2.67 -1.64
N GLY A 34 1.94 -2.25 -1.10
CA GLY A 34 3.07 -1.76 -1.88
C GLY A 34 3.85 -0.68 -1.15
N MET A 35 4.86 -0.18 -1.84
CA MET A 35 5.66 0.94 -1.39
C MET A 35 5.12 2.24 -1.99
N TRP A 36 4.61 3.12 -1.14
CA TRP A 36 3.99 4.37 -1.54
C TRP A 36 4.88 5.55 -1.20
N GLN A 37 5.26 6.33 -2.20
CA GLN A 37 5.98 7.57 -2.01
C GLN A 37 5.03 8.70 -1.69
N VAL A 38 5.30 9.43 -0.60
CA VAL A 38 4.55 10.64 -0.25
C VAL A 38 4.93 11.74 -1.24
N MET A 39 3.95 12.26 -1.98
CA MET A 39 4.15 13.33 -2.95
C MET A 39 3.86 14.70 -2.34
N SER A 40 2.80 14.81 -1.55
CA SER A 40 2.44 16.04 -0.86
C SER A 40 1.65 15.74 0.41
N ILE A 41 1.82 16.61 1.40
CA ILE A 41 1.05 16.60 2.64
C ILE A 41 0.45 18.00 2.79
N GLU A 42 -0.88 18.09 2.77
CA GLU A 42 -1.60 19.30 3.09
C GLU A 42 -2.17 19.16 4.50
N TYR A 43 -1.71 20.00 5.40
CA TYR A 43 -2.14 20.00 6.79
C TYR A 43 -3.46 20.76 6.95
N ASN A 44 -4.16 20.49 8.05
CA ASN A 44 -5.45 21.14 8.34
C ASN A 44 -5.36 22.67 8.55
N ASP A 45 -4.17 23.21 8.78
CA ASP A 45 -3.90 24.65 8.85
C ASP A 45 -3.67 25.30 7.47
N GLY A 46 -3.73 24.52 6.39
CA GLY A 46 -3.51 24.97 5.02
C GLY A 46 -2.05 24.91 4.54
N THR A 47 -1.12 24.56 5.41
CA THR A 47 0.29 24.39 5.04
C THR A 47 0.46 23.18 4.14
N VAL A 48 1.25 23.29 3.08
CA VAL A 48 1.56 22.19 2.15
C VAL A 48 3.06 21.90 2.21
N GLU A 49 3.39 20.62 2.34
CA GLU A 49 4.75 20.11 2.32
C GLU A 49 4.92 19.11 1.17
N THR A 50 6.07 19.16 0.49
CA THR A 50 6.44 18.16 -0.54
C THR A 50 7.69 17.46 -0.08
N PRO A 51 7.58 16.43 0.78
CA PRO A 51 8.74 15.79 1.38
C PRO A 51 9.52 14.96 0.36
N GLU A 52 10.85 14.87 0.55
CA GLU A 52 11.70 14.02 -0.25
C GLU A 52 11.89 12.66 0.41
N ALA A 53 11.97 11.60 -0.42
CA ALA A 53 12.33 10.24 0.02
C ALA A 53 11.55 9.78 1.26
N THR A 54 10.24 9.99 1.27
CA THR A 54 9.33 9.67 2.36
C THR A 54 8.32 8.63 1.87
N TYR A 55 8.22 7.50 2.56
CA TYR A 55 7.47 6.34 2.07
C TYR A 55 6.59 5.72 3.13
N TYR A 56 5.44 5.20 2.68
CA TYR A 56 4.60 4.26 3.41
C TYR A 56 4.73 2.91 2.73
N CYS A 57 5.26 1.92 3.41
CA CYS A 57 5.29 0.54 2.92
C CYS A 57 4.16 -0.23 3.59
N LEU A 58 3.14 -0.59 2.81
CA LEU A 58 1.94 -1.26 3.30
C LEU A 58 1.95 -2.71 2.83
N PHE A 59 1.78 -3.64 3.76
CA PHE A 59 1.76 -5.06 3.42
C PHE A 59 0.93 -5.88 4.42
N LEU A 60 -0.13 -6.50 3.94
CA LEU A 60 -1.06 -7.33 4.73
C LEU A 60 -1.64 -6.56 5.92
N HIS A 61 -1.18 -6.83 7.13
CA HIS A 61 -1.67 -6.23 8.38
C HIS A 61 -0.62 -5.34 9.05
N THR A 62 0.46 -5.01 8.34
CA THR A 62 1.56 -4.21 8.86
C THR A 62 1.90 -3.04 7.95
N PHE A 63 2.49 -2.01 8.54
CA PHE A 63 3.08 -0.92 7.77
C PHE A 63 4.48 -0.60 8.27
N ASN A 64 5.26 0.03 7.40
CA ASN A 64 6.58 0.53 7.71
C ASN A 64 6.74 1.90 7.06
N LEU A 65 7.02 2.90 7.87
CA LEU A 65 7.28 4.26 7.41
C LEU A 65 8.80 4.44 7.29
N GLN A 66 9.25 5.00 6.17
CA GLN A 66 10.67 5.20 5.89
C GLN A 66 10.94 6.64 5.48
N ARG A 67 11.98 7.24 6.05
CA ARG A 67 12.49 8.56 5.68
C ARG A 67 13.92 8.72 6.18
N LYS A 68 14.89 8.88 5.26
CA LYS A 68 16.30 9.21 5.58
C LYS A 68 16.91 8.33 6.69
N GLY A 69 16.72 7.02 6.60
CA GLY A 69 17.22 6.08 7.60
C GLY A 69 16.32 5.89 8.83
N ALA A 70 15.34 6.77 9.06
CA ALA A 70 14.33 6.56 10.08
C ALA A 70 13.29 5.56 9.61
N ARG A 71 12.87 4.66 10.51
CA ARG A 71 11.85 3.64 10.26
C ARG A 71 10.92 3.52 11.42
N ILE A 72 9.63 3.50 11.13
CA ILE A 72 8.58 3.27 12.13
C ILE A 72 7.67 2.18 11.59
N ALA A 73 7.54 1.10 12.34
CA ALA A 73 6.68 -0.03 12.00
C ALA A 73 5.44 -0.05 12.90
N GLY A 74 4.39 -0.64 12.40
CA GLY A 74 3.16 -0.82 13.15
C GLY A 74 2.17 -1.74 12.50
N ASN A 75 0.95 -1.70 13.01
CA ASN A 75 -0.16 -2.55 12.57
C ASN A 75 -1.14 -1.73 11.74
N MET A 76 -1.74 -2.39 10.77
CA MET A 76 -2.65 -1.78 9.81
C MET A 76 -3.96 -2.56 9.75
N ILE A 77 -5.07 -1.84 9.75
CA ILE A 77 -6.40 -2.40 9.51
C ILE A 77 -6.99 -1.67 8.30
N TYR A 78 -7.30 -2.44 7.28
CA TYR A 78 -7.93 -1.96 6.06
C TYR A 78 -9.35 -2.50 5.98
N ASP A 79 -10.33 -1.61 5.97
CA ASP A 79 -11.75 -1.96 5.92
C ASP A 79 -12.48 -0.97 5.01
N ASP A 80 -12.91 -1.45 3.84
CA ASP A 80 -13.59 -0.68 2.80
C ASP A 80 -12.77 0.55 2.36
N ASP A 81 -13.20 1.76 2.69
CA ASP A 81 -12.50 3.01 2.38
C ASP A 81 -11.70 3.57 3.56
N MET A 82 -11.55 2.79 4.64
CA MET A 82 -10.87 3.20 5.86
C MET A 82 -9.55 2.46 6.03
N LEU A 83 -8.52 3.19 6.41
CA LEU A 83 -7.21 2.67 6.72
C LEU A 83 -6.79 3.16 8.11
N LYS A 84 -6.70 2.26 9.08
CA LYS A 84 -6.26 2.57 10.43
C LYS A 84 -4.82 2.12 10.61
N LEU A 85 -3.95 3.03 11.00
CA LEU A 85 -2.54 2.77 11.30
C LEU A 85 -2.28 2.94 12.79
N GLU A 86 -1.67 1.94 13.42
CA GLU A 86 -1.26 1.95 14.82
C GLU A 86 0.25 1.73 14.92
N ALA A 87 0.95 2.69 15.53
CA ALA A 87 2.38 2.63 15.79
C ALA A 87 2.62 2.55 17.32
N PRO A 88 2.49 1.36 17.95
CA PRO A 88 2.45 1.24 19.41
C PRO A 88 3.75 1.58 20.11
N TYR A 89 4.88 1.57 19.38
CA TYR A 89 6.20 1.85 19.95
C TYR A 89 6.77 3.20 19.51
N ALA A 90 6.00 3.99 18.77
CA ALA A 90 6.41 5.32 18.34
C ALA A 90 5.81 6.41 19.25
N LYS A 91 6.40 7.60 19.19
CA LYS A 91 5.82 8.80 19.78
C LYS A 91 5.04 9.56 18.72
N ALA A 92 3.98 10.26 19.13
CA ALA A 92 3.18 11.07 18.20
C ALA A 92 4.02 12.08 17.40
N GLU A 93 5.00 12.69 18.05
CA GLU A 93 5.91 13.66 17.40
C GLU A 93 6.74 13.05 16.27
N ASP A 94 7.14 11.79 16.41
CA ASP A 94 7.94 11.09 15.41
C ASP A 94 7.17 10.79 14.13
N LEU A 95 5.84 10.82 14.18
CA LEU A 95 4.95 10.53 13.06
C LEU A 95 4.60 11.76 12.21
N LYS A 96 4.87 12.96 12.70
CA LYS A 96 4.56 14.21 11.97
C LYS A 96 5.18 14.29 10.58
N PRO A 97 6.43 13.82 10.34
CA PRO A 97 7.02 13.83 8.99
C PRO A 97 6.23 13.02 7.95
N TRP A 98 5.40 12.09 8.41
CA TRP A 98 4.54 11.29 7.54
C TRP A 98 3.08 11.76 7.50
N GLY A 99 2.79 12.93 8.07
CA GLY A 99 1.45 13.50 8.06
C GLY A 99 0.50 12.93 9.10
N MET A 100 1.04 12.42 10.22
CA MET A 100 0.25 11.91 11.33
C MET A 100 0.65 12.64 12.62
N ASP A 101 -0.32 12.95 13.48
CA ASP A 101 -0.09 13.62 14.77
C ASP A 101 -0.41 12.73 15.97
N ASN A 102 -0.70 11.46 15.73
CA ASN A 102 -1.04 10.49 16.77
C ASN A 102 -0.50 9.11 16.43
N THR A 103 -0.28 8.28 17.44
CA THR A 103 0.17 6.88 17.28
C THR A 103 -0.92 5.97 16.73
N VAL A 104 -2.18 6.40 16.77
CA VAL A 104 -3.32 5.77 16.13
C VAL A 104 -3.96 6.79 15.20
N THR A 105 -3.95 6.54 13.91
CA THR A 105 -4.52 7.42 12.91
C THR A 105 -5.44 6.64 11.98
N THR A 106 -6.67 7.12 11.82
CA THR A 106 -7.62 6.56 10.86
C THR A 106 -7.71 7.49 9.66
N PHE A 107 -7.35 6.96 8.50
CA PHE A 107 -7.48 7.66 7.22
C PHE A 107 -8.73 7.21 6.48
N ARG A 108 -9.36 8.13 5.76
CA ARG A 108 -10.27 7.80 4.68
C ARG A 108 -9.47 7.68 3.39
N ILE A 109 -9.73 6.65 2.61
CA ILE A 109 -9.13 6.46 1.29
C ILE A 109 -10.04 7.16 0.29
N LEU A 110 -9.60 8.32 -0.20
CA LEU A 110 -10.37 9.10 -1.17
C LEU A 110 -10.17 8.60 -2.59
N TYR A 111 -9.01 8.03 -2.86
CA TYR A 111 -8.64 7.53 -4.18
C TYR A 111 -7.61 6.41 -4.03
N LEU A 112 -7.79 5.33 -4.75
CA LEU A 112 -6.85 4.21 -4.76
C LEU A 112 -6.87 3.52 -6.12
N THR A 113 -5.70 3.49 -6.76
CA THR A 113 -5.44 2.71 -7.98
C THR A 113 -4.13 1.96 -7.81
N GLY A 114 -3.70 1.21 -8.81
CA GLY A 114 -2.39 0.53 -8.79
C GLY A 114 -1.19 1.47 -8.77
N SER A 115 -1.36 2.78 -9.01
CA SER A 115 -0.26 3.74 -9.11
C SER A 115 -0.43 5.00 -8.26
N ARG A 116 -1.64 5.33 -7.81
CA ARG A 116 -1.96 6.55 -7.06
C ARG A 116 -2.85 6.26 -5.87
N MET A 117 -2.65 7.01 -4.79
CA MET A 117 -3.48 6.93 -3.59
C MET A 117 -3.61 8.31 -2.95
N THR A 118 -4.79 8.60 -2.44
CA THR A 118 -5.05 9.80 -1.63
C THR A 118 -5.66 9.38 -0.30
N LEU A 119 -5.03 9.76 0.79
CA LEU A 119 -5.50 9.52 2.15
C LEU A 119 -5.85 10.84 2.83
N GLU A 120 -6.89 10.83 3.64
CA GLU A 120 -7.32 12.00 4.42
C GLU A 120 -7.62 11.60 5.86
N SER A 121 -7.07 12.36 6.80
CA SER A 121 -7.40 12.32 8.22
C SER A 121 -7.83 13.73 8.68
N ASP A 122 -8.19 13.86 9.96
CA ASP A 122 -8.50 15.17 10.55
C ASP A 122 -7.29 16.10 10.60
N TYR A 123 -6.09 15.54 10.49
CA TYR A 123 -4.82 16.28 10.56
C TYR A 123 -4.26 16.65 9.19
N ALA A 124 -4.36 15.76 8.21
CA ALA A 124 -3.68 15.94 6.92
C ALA A 124 -4.40 15.24 5.76
N HIS A 125 -4.18 15.80 4.57
CA HIS A 125 -4.53 15.24 3.28
C HIS A 125 -3.23 14.86 2.56
N ILE A 126 -3.05 13.60 2.23
CA ILE A 126 -1.77 13.09 1.73
C ILE A 126 -1.95 12.43 0.36
N GLU A 127 -1.14 12.84 -0.58
CA GLU A 127 -1.12 12.26 -1.92
C GLU A 127 0.13 11.39 -2.11
N PHE A 128 -0.07 10.22 -2.72
CA PHE A 128 0.94 9.20 -2.90
C PHE A 128 1.05 8.75 -4.35
N ARG A 129 2.24 8.31 -4.69
CA ARG A 129 2.54 7.58 -5.91
C ARG A 129 3.16 6.24 -5.55
N LYS A 130 2.74 5.16 -6.20
CA LYS A 130 3.38 3.85 -5.99
C LYS A 130 4.79 3.87 -6.58
N PHE A 131 5.71 3.45 -5.76
CA PHE A 131 7.13 3.41 -6.10
C PHE A 131 7.48 2.16 -6.92
#